data_4a9c414bf6bb571f713ccc0341577113
#
_entry.id   4a9c414bf6bb571f713ccc0341577113
#
_cell.length_a   1.000
_cell.length_b   1.000
_cell.length_c   1.000
_cell.angle_alpha   90.00
_cell.angle_beta   90.00
_cell.angle_gamma   90.00
#
_symmetry.space_group_name_H-M   'P 1'
#
loop_
_entity.id
_entity.type
_entity.pdbx_description
1 polymer ?
#
loop_
_entity_poly.entity_id
_entity_poly.type
_entity_poly.pdbx_seq_one_letter_code
_entity_poly.pdbx_strand_id
1 'polypeptide(L)'
;QPRSAAVWAYHAWNMAYNVSALMSDPTEKWRWVRNGIGLLRDEGMVCNPGSARLHQELAWLFLHKLGTEADAAAGFYRERWAAEVEAGTVALDPEIVRKIETEIAPLDWRTPQAQAIYWAMAGLPFARSDFEDLALRRTIYQALLQRLALGDRRLLGPTIAFVADVARRHPGVGAVQDVLRQLRGLE
;
A
#
# COMPACT_ATOMS: atom_id res chain seq x y z
N GLN A 1 8.25 -7.64 -22.82
CA GLN A 1 9.48 -7.00 -22.29
C GLN A 1 9.52 -7.18 -20.75
N PRO A 2 10.15 -8.25 -20.22
CA PRO A 2 10.11 -8.57 -18.80
C PRO A 2 10.79 -7.49 -17.90
N ARG A 3 11.64 -6.64 -18.47
CA ARG A 3 12.31 -5.55 -17.76
C ARG A 3 11.55 -4.21 -17.81
N SER A 4 10.34 -4.16 -18.31
CA SER A 4 9.53 -2.94 -18.31
C SER A 4 8.56 -2.93 -17.14
N ALA A 5 8.90 -2.23 -16.07
CA ALA A 5 8.02 -2.04 -14.90
C ALA A 5 6.63 -1.49 -15.29
N ALA A 6 6.58 -0.63 -16.33
CA ALA A 6 5.32 -0.07 -16.82
C ALA A 6 4.37 -1.13 -17.39
N VAL A 7 4.89 -2.14 -18.05
CA VAL A 7 4.08 -3.23 -18.62
C VAL A 7 3.49 -4.10 -17.50
N TRP A 8 4.30 -4.46 -16.50
CA TRP A 8 3.83 -5.20 -15.32
C TRP A 8 2.74 -4.45 -14.57
N ALA A 9 2.98 -3.16 -14.29
CA ALA A 9 2.03 -2.29 -13.62
C ALA A 9 0.69 -2.22 -14.38
N TYR A 10 0.75 -2.01 -15.70
CA TYR A 10 -0.44 -1.93 -16.55
C TYR A 10 -1.26 -3.23 -16.52
N HIS A 11 -0.61 -4.39 -16.67
CA HIS A 11 -1.33 -5.67 -16.68
C HIS A 11 -1.93 -6.01 -15.31
N ALA A 12 -1.20 -5.77 -14.24
CA ALA A 12 -1.72 -5.97 -12.89
C ALA A 12 -2.92 -5.07 -12.61
N TRP A 13 -2.83 -3.78 -12.97
CA TRP A 13 -3.94 -2.84 -12.85
C TRP A 13 -5.14 -3.30 -13.69
N ASN A 14 -4.91 -3.72 -14.94
CA ASN A 14 -5.98 -4.20 -15.81
C ASN A 14 -6.70 -5.42 -15.21
N MET A 15 -5.96 -6.39 -14.67
CA MET A 15 -6.54 -7.55 -13.97
C MET A 15 -7.38 -7.12 -12.76
N ALA A 16 -6.79 -6.29 -11.88
CA ALA A 16 -7.39 -5.92 -10.60
C ALA A 16 -8.57 -4.97 -10.73
N TYR A 17 -8.63 -4.13 -11.76
CA TYR A 17 -9.66 -3.11 -11.90
C TYR A 17 -10.60 -3.36 -13.07
N ASN A 18 -10.10 -3.65 -14.26
CA ASN A 18 -10.95 -3.81 -15.44
C ASN A 18 -11.54 -5.21 -15.52
N VAL A 19 -10.70 -6.25 -15.51
CA VAL A 19 -11.17 -7.63 -15.68
C VAL A 19 -12.02 -8.05 -14.47
N SER A 20 -11.58 -7.74 -13.25
CA SER A 20 -12.37 -8.04 -12.05
C SER A 20 -13.75 -7.38 -12.06
N ALA A 21 -13.88 -6.17 -12.62
CA ALA A 21 -15.15 -5.46 -12.70
C ALA A 21 -16.17 -6.14 -13.63
N LEU A 22 -15.70 -6.93 -14.61
CA LEU A 22 -16.56 -7.68 -15.52
C LEU A 22 -17.16 -8.94 -14.88
N MET A 23 -16.64 -9.38 -13.76
CA MET A 23 -17.14 -10.55 -13.04
C MET A 23 -18.30 -10.15 -12.14
N SER A 24 -19.33 -11.01 -12.04
CA SER A 24 -20.42 -10.82 -11.09
C SER A 24 -20.18 -11.52 -9.75
N ASP A 25 -19.49 -12.66 -9.76
CA ASP A 25 -19.19 -13.46 -8.57
C ASP A 25 -17.99 -12.90 -7.81
N PRO A 26 -18.09 -12.66 -6.47
CA PRO A 26 -16.99 -12.15 -5.66
C PRO A 26 -15.74 -13.03 -5.66
N THR A 27 -15.89 -14.35 -5.80
CA THR A 27 -14.77 -15.30 -5.87
C THR A 27 -13.98 -15.12 -7.17
N GLU A 28 -14.70 -14.97 -8.29
CA GLU A 28 -14.07 -14.68 -9.58
C GLU A 28 -13.41 -13.30 -9.59
N LYS A 29 -14.06 -12.29 -9.00
CA LYS A 29 -13.45 -10.96 -8.80
C LYS A 29 -12.14 -11.07 -8.02
N TRP A 30 -12.17 -11.78 -6.90
CA TRP A 30 -10.98 -12.01 -6.06
C TRP A 30 -9.87 -12.69 -6.83
N ARG A 31 -10.18 -13.71 -7.61
CA ARG A 31 -9.17 -14.40 -8.43
C ARG A 31 -8.39 -13.42 -9.31
N TRP A 32 -9.08 -12.48 -9.95
CA TRP A 32 -8.42 -11.47 -10.80
C TRP A 32 -7.62 -10.44 -9.99
N VAL A 33 -8.16 -9.98 -8.87
CA VAL A 33 -7.43 -9.07 -7.97
C VAL A 33 -6.17 -9.75 -7.42
N ARG A 34 -6.30 -10.99 -6.94
CA ARG A 34 -5.18 -11.80 -6.44
C ARG A 34 -4.12 -12.06 -7.52
N ASN A 35 -4.54 -12.33 -8.74
CA ASN A 35 -3.62 -12.49 -9.87
C ASN A 35 -2.86 -11.19 -10.16
N GLY A 36 -3.50 -10.03 -10.06
CA GLY A 36 -2.84 -8.74 -10.19
C GLY A 36 -1.79 -8.51 -9.10
N ILE A 37 -2.10 -8.88 -7.85
CA ILE A 37 -1.15 -8.85 -6.73
C ILE A 37 0.05 -9.76 -7.02
N GLY A 38 -0.21 -11.03 -7.39
CA GLY A 38 0.82 -12.01 -7.70
C GLY A 38 1.69 -11.58 -8.88
N LEU A 39 1.09 -11.02 -9.92
CA LEU A 39 1.82 -10.54 -11.08
C LEU A 39 2.85 -9.45 -10.72
N LEU A 40 2.51 -8.52 -9.82
CA LEU A 40 3.44 -7.51 -9.34
C LEU A 40 4.50 -8.11 -8.42
N ARG A 41 4.06 -8.86 -7.41
CA ARG A 41 4.91 -9.37 -6.32
C ARG A 41 5.84 -10.49 -6.79
N ASP A 42 5.28 -11.50 -7.45
CA ASP A 42 5.96 -12.78 -7.66
C ASP A 42 6.69 -12.83 -9.02
N GLU A 43 6.34 -11.94 -9.95
CA GLU A 43 6.93 -11.92 -11.30
C GLU A 43 7.54 -10.55 -11.62
N GLY A 44 6.77 -9.48 -11.53
CA GLY A 44 7.21 -8.13 -11.91
C GLY A 44 8.41 -7.65 -11.10
N MET A 45 8.37 -7.79 -9.77
CA MET A 45 9.47 -7.42 -8.88
C MET A 45 10.68 -8.34 -9.03
N VAL A 46 10.48 -9.64 -9.31
CA VAL A 46 11.58 -10.56 -9.59
C VAL A 46 12.34 -10.15 -10.86
N CYS A 47 11.61 -9.72 -11.89
CA CYS A 47 12.21 -9.21 -13.12
C CYS A 47 12.78 -7.79 -13.01
N ASN A 48 12.34 -7.01 -12.01
CA ASN A 48 12.67 -5.60 -11.79
C ASN A 48 12.90 -5.31 -10.29
N PRO A 49 13.88 -5.91 -9.61
CA PRO A 49 14.00 -5.89 -8.15
C PRO A 49 14.22 -4.49 -7.56
N GLY A 50 14.74 -3.54 -8.34
CA GLY A 50 14.96 -2.16 -7.90
C GLY A 50 13.90 -1.17 -8.40
N SER A 51 12.68 -1.61 -8.64
CA SER A 51 11.62 -0.74 -9.18
C SER A 51 10.75 -0.13 -8.08
N ALA A 52 11.01 1.14 -7.71
CA ALA A 52 10.11 1.90 -6.84
C ALA A 52 8.67 1.91 -7.36
N ARG A 53 8.50 1.98 -8.68
CA ARG A 53 7.19 1.98 -9.33
C ARG A 53 6.38 0.72 -9.03
N LEU A 54 6.96 -0.46 -9.14
CA LEU A 54 6.20 -1.71 -8.89
C LEU A 54 5.79 -1.84 -7.41
N HIS A 55 6.64 -1.40 -6.48
CA HIS A 55 6.29 -1.31 -5.08
C HIS A 55 5.14 -0.33 -4.84
N GLN A 56 5.20 0.84 -5.49
CA GLN A 56 4.14 1.84 -5.42
C GLN A 56 2.80 1.31 -5.95
N GLU A 57 2.79 0.63 -7.10
CA GLU A 57 1.58 0.06 -7.69
C GLU A 57 0.97 -1.04 -6.80
N LEU A 58 1.80 -1.89 -6.21
CA LEU A 58 1.33 -2.92 -5.29
C LEU A 58 0.78 -2.31 -3.99
N ALA A 59 1.49 -1.33 -3.42
CA ALA A 59 1.02 -0.59 -2.26
C ALA A 59 -0.31 0.11 -2.53
N TRP A 60 -0.45 0.73 -3.69
CA TRP A 60 -1.69 1.38 -4.11
C TRP A 60 -2.84 0.39 -4.30
N LEU A 61 -2.59 -0.79 -4.85
CA LEU A 61 -3.59 -1.83 -5.03
C LEU A 61 -4.17 -2.26 -3.66
N PHE A 62 -3.34 -2.47 -2.66
CA PHE A 62 -3.79 -2.74 -1.30
C PHE A 62 -4.56 -1.57 -0.70
N LEU A 63 -4.03 -0.36 -0.81
CA LEU A 63 -4.64 0.84 -0.23
C LEU A 63 -6.02 1.14 -0.81
N HIS A 64 -6.14 1.04 -2.14
CA HIS A 64 -7.33 1.48 -2.86
C HIS A 64 -8.30 0.33 -3.14
N LYS A 65 -7.85 -0.75 -3.80
CA LYS A 65 -8.77 -1.83 -4.22
C LYS A 65 -9.29 -2.65 -3.05
N LEU A 66 -8.45 -2.93 -2.06
CA LEU A 66 -8.83 -3.69 -0.87
C LEU A 66 -9.18 -2.78 0.32
N GLY A 67 -8.49 -1.65 0.46
CA GLY A 67 -8.57 -0.78 1.64
C GLY A 67 -9.74 0.20 1.65
N THR A 68 -10.45 0.37 0.54
CA THR A 68 -11.62 1.26 0.45
C THR A 68 -12.87 0.49 0.05
N GLU A 69 -14.03 1.16 0.07
CA GLU A 69 -15.30 0.62 -0.44
C GLU A 69 -15.55 0.95 -1.92
N ALA A 70 -14.48 1.20 -2.71
CA ALA A 70 -14.58 1.49 -4.14
C ALA A 70 -15.11 0.30 -4.98
N ASP A 71 -15.03 -0.91 -4.42
CA ASP A 71 -15.61 -2.13 -5.01
C ASP A 71 -16.54 -2.78 -3.99
N ALA A 72 -17.75 -3.13 -4.40
CA ALA A 72 -18.74 -3.80 -3.54
C ALA A 72 -18.23 -5.13 -2.96
N ALA A 73 -17.24 -5.77 -3.59
CA ALA A 73 -16.59 -6.99 -3.10
C ALA A 73 -15.38 -6.72 -2.19
N ALA A 74 -15.07 -5.47 -1.85
CA ALA A 74 -13.88 -5.14 -1.05
C ALA A 74 -13.84 -5.86 0.30
N GLY A 75 -14.98 -6.02 0.98
CA GLY A 75 -15.10 -6.82 2.21
C GLY A 75 -14.64 -8.25 2.01
N PHE A 76 -15.10 -8.89 0.94
CA PHE A 76 -14.70 -10.25 0.58
C PHE A 76 -13.19 -10.35 0.28
N TYR A 77 -12.60 -9.36 -0.41
CA TYR A 77 -11.16 -9.34 -0.66
C TYR A 77 -10.35 -9.26 0.63
N ARG A 78 -10.79 -8.43 1.59
CA ARG A 78 -10.13 -8.30 2.90
C ARG A 78 -10.13 -9.59 3.69
N GLU A 79 -11.27 -10.30 3.72
CA GLU A 79 -11.40 -11.60 4.38
C GLU A 79 -10.47 -12.65 3.74
N ARG A 80 -10.45 -12.72 2.41
CA ARG A 80 -9.59 -13.66 1.69
C ARG A 80 -8.12 -13.37 1.89
N TRP A 81 -7.73 -12.09 1.85
CA TRP A 81 -6.34 -11.70 2.12
C TRP A 81 -5.92 -12.03 3.55
N ALA A 82 -6.76 -11.70 4.54
CA ALA A 82 -6.49 -12.02 5.94
C ALA A 82 -6.28 -13.53 6.15
N ALA A 83 -7.11 -14.36 5.51
CA ALA A 83 -6.95 -15.81 5.56
C ALA A 83 -5.62 -16.30 4.94
N GLU A 84 -5.15 -15.70 3.85
CA GLU A 84 -3.84 -16.02 3.25
C GLU A 84 -2.68 -15.65 4.19
N VAL A 85 -2.76 -14.51 4.87
CA VAL A 85 -1.77 -14.10 5.87
C VAL A 85 -1.76 -15.05 7.07
N GLU A 86 -2.93 -15.40 7.60
CA GLU A 86 -3.08 -16.34 8.72
C GLU A 86 -2.58 -17.76 8.38
N ALA A 87 -2.77 -18.19 7.14
CA ALA A 87 -2.26 -19.47 6.64
C ALA A 87 -0.73 -19.47 6.41
N GLY A 88 -0.06 -18.32 6.59
CA GLY A 88 1.38 -18.19 6.37
C GLY A 88 1.81 -18.27 4.90
N THR A 89 0.88 -18.08 3.97
CA THR A 89 1.19 -18.11 2.52
C THR A 89 1.76 -16.79 2.01
N VAL A 90 1.72 -15.74 2.83
CA VAL A 90 2.27 -14.41 2.53
C VAL A 90 3.56 -14.22 3.31
N ALA A 91 4.70 -14.28 2.61
CA ALA A 91 6.00 -14.01 3.21
C ALA A 91 6.27 -12.49 3.25
N LEU A 92 6.56 -11.95 4.42
CA LEU A 92 7.04 -10.58 4.62
C LEU A 92 8.49 -10.63 5.09
N ASP A 93 9.31 -9.71 4.59
CA ASP A 93 10.69 -9.57 5.04
C ASP A 93 10.72 -9.08 6.50
N PRO A 94 11.31 -9.86 7.45
CA PRO A 94 11.35 -9.48 8.86
C PRO A 94 12.09 -8.17 9.13
N GLU A 95 13.04 -7.77 8.28
CA GLU A 95 13.77 -6.51 8.46
C GLU A 95 12.88 -5.32 8.13
N ILE A 96 12.07 -5.40 7.06
CA ILE A 96 11.11 -4.36 6.71
C ILE A 96 10.02 -4.28 7.78
N VAL A 97 9.50 -5.43 8.24
CA VAL A 97 8.53 -5.49 9.35
C VAL A 97 9.07 -4.78 10.58
N ARG A 98 10.26 -5.15 11.04
CA ARG A 98 10.90 -4.53 12.22
C ARG A 98 11.11 -3.03 12.04
N LYS A 99 11.52 -2.60 10.84
CA LYS A 99 11.69 -1.18 10.52
C LYS A 99 10.37 -0.42 10.68
N ILE A 100 9.28 -0.96 10.14
CA ILE A 100 7.95 -0.33 10.26
C ILE A 100 7.50 -0.26 11.72
N GLU A 101 7.67 -1.35 12.46
CA GLU A 101 7.29 -1.40 13.89
C GLU A 101 8.09 -0.42 14.74
N THR A 102 9.35 -0.17 14.37
CA THR A 102 10.24 0.78 15.06
C THR A 102 9.94 2.23 14.68
N GLU A 103 9.75 2.51 13.39
CA GLU A 103 9.61 3.88 12.87
C GLU A 103 8.16 4.40 12.93
N ILE A 104 7.18 3.51 12.95
CA ILE A 104 5.76 3.85 12.95
C ILE A 104 5.07 3.24 14.17
N ALA A 105 4.71 1.96 14.12
CA ALA A 105 4.06 1.19 15.20
C ALA A 105 3.91 -0.28 14.78
N PRO A 106 3.64 -1.19 15.73
CA PRO A 106 3.15 -2.52 15.42
C PRO A 106 1.81 -2.47 14.68
N LEU A 107 1.72 -3.18 13.54
CA LEU A 107 0.55 -3.18 12.67
C LEU A 107 -0.06 -4.58 12.57
N ASP A 108 -1.35 -4.64 12.28
CA ASP A 108 -2.02 -5.90 11.92
C ASP A 108 -1.82 -6.19 10.43
N TRP A 109 -0.88 -7.09 10.13
CA TRP A 109 -0.46 -7.44 8.78
C TRP A 109 -1.56 -8.09 7.91
N ARG A 110 -2.69 -8.48 8.50
CA ARG A 110 -3.88 -8.96 7.80
C ARG A 110 -4.64 -7.83 7.09
N THR A 111 -4.41 -6.59 7.50
CA THR A 111 -5.13 -5.43 6.97
C THR A 111 -4.51 -4.90 5.68
N PRO A 112 -5.32 -4.45 4.71
CA PRO A 112 -4.81 -3.84 3.48
C PRO A 112 -3.92 -2.62 3.73
N GLN A 113 -4.22 -1.84 4.76
CA GLN A 113 -3.44 -0.66 5.10
C GLN A 113 -2.03 -1.03 5.57
N ALA A 114 -1.89 -2.08 6.39
CA ALA A 114 -0.57 -2.57 6.80
C ALA A 114 0.23 -3.07 5.59
N GLN A 115 -0.42 -3.80 4.66
CA GLN A 115 0.22 -4.24 3.42
C GLN A 115 0.64 -3.05 2.54
N ALA A 116 -0.20 -2.02 2.41
CA ALA A 116 0.15 -0.82 1.67
C ALA A 116 1.38 -0.12 2.27
N ILE A 117 1.45 -0.01 3.60
CA ILE A 117 2.61 0.54 4.32
C ILE A 117 3.85 -0.32 4.06
N TYR A 118 3.72 -1.65 4.16
CA TYR A 118 4.84 -2.58 3.93
C TYR A 118 5.44 -2.40 2.54
N TRP A 119 4.62 -2.48 1.49
CA TRP A 119 5.12 -2.38 0.11
C TRP A 119 5.67 -1.01 -0.23
N ALA A 120 5.05 0.05 0.29
CA ALA A 120 5.58 1.40 0.10
C ALA A 120 6.93 1.60 0.83
N MET A 121 7.08 1.10 2.07
CA MET A 121 8.34 1.13 2.81
C MET A 121 9.43 0.31 2.11
N ALA A 122 9.09 -0.86 1.58
CA ALA A 122 10.00 -1.70 0.80
C ALA A 122 10.49 -1.00 -0.48
N GLY A 123 9.65 -0.15 -1.07
CA GLY A 123 9.98 0.61 -2.29
C GLY A 123 10.86 1.84 -2.07
N LEU A 124 10.86 2.44 -0.87
CA LEU A 124 11.58 3.69 -0.60
C LEU A 124 13.08 3.66 -0.95
N PRO A 125 13.84 2.59 -0.68
CA PRO A 125 15.26 2.53 -1.05
C PRO A 125 15.53 2.60 -2.56
N PHE A 126 14.52 2.34 -3.37
CA PHE A 126 14.61 2.33 -4.83
C PHE A 126 14.12 3.60 -5.50
N ALA A 127 13.57 4.55 -4.73
CA ALA A 127 13.15 5.86 -5.24
C ALA A 127 14.36 6.63 -5.79
N ARG A 128 14.26 7.08 -7.04
CA ARG A 128 15.33 7.78 -7.78
C ARG A 128 15.02 9.27 -8.03
N SER A 129 13.87 9.72 -7.58
CA SER A 129 13.43 11.11 -7.71
C SER A 129 12.57 11.49 -6.50
N ASP A 130 12.48 12.81 -6.25
CA ASP A 130 11.58 13.34 -5.21
C ASP A 130 10.12 12.97 -5.47
N PHE A 131 9.75 12.81 -6.74
CA PHE A 131 8.41 12.37 -7.11
C PHE A 131 8.13 10.94 -6.66
N GLU A 132 9.05 10.01 -6.91
CA GLU A 132 8.90 8.60 -6.48
C GLU A 132 8.94 8.47 -4.95
N ASP A 133 9.85 9.19 -4.27
CA ASP A 133 9.92 9.21 -2.80
C ASP A 133 8.61 9.74 -2.20
N LEU A 134 8.14 10.89 -2.69
CA LEU A 134 6.88 11.48 -2.25
C LEU A 134 5.68 10.57 -2.49
N ALA A 135 5.61 9.92 -3.66
CA ALA A 135 4.50 9.01 -4.00
C ALA A 135 4.41 7.83 -3.02
N LEU A 136 5.55 7.19 -2.70
CA LEU A 136 5.63 6.11 -1.74
C LEU A 136 5.25 6.58 -0.33
N ARG A 137 5.83 7.70 0.14
CA ARG A 137 5.51 8.27 1.46
C ARG A 137 4.05 8.70 1.57
N ARG A 138 3.49 9.21 0.48
CA ARG A 138 2.07 9.56 0.41
C ARG A 138 1.19 8.34 0.62
N THR A 139 1.51 7.21 0.00
CA THR A 139 0.77 5.96 0.22
C THR A 139 0.84 5.51 1.68
N ILE A 140 2.01 5.64 2.33
CA ILE A 140 2.17 5.30 3.75
C ILE A 140 1.26 6.16 4.61
N TYR A 141 1.34 7.49 4.52
CA TYR A 141 0.51 8.32 5.39
C TYR A 141 -0.99 8.24 5.06
N GLN A 142 -1.37 8.00 3.81
CA GLN A 142 -2.77 7.76 3.46
C GLN A 142 -3.29 6.46 4.10
N ALA A 143 -2.49 5.41 4.14
CA ALA A 143 -2.85 4.17 4.84
C ALA A 143 -2.99 4.38 6.35
N LEU A 144 -2.11 5.17 6.95
CA LEU A 144 -2.21 5.56 8.37
C LEU A 144 -3.48 6.38 8.64
N LEU A 145 -3.81 7.34 7.77
CA LEU A 145 -5.05 8.12 7.87
C LEU A 145 -6.30 7.24 7.76
N GLN A 146 -6.30 6.25 6.86
CA GLN A 146 -7.40 5.29 6.78
C GLN A 146 -7.55 4.50 8.09
N ARG A 147 -6.45 4.05 8.70
CA ARG A 147 -6.49 3.36 10.01
C ARG A 147 -7.05 4.24 11.11
N LEU A 148 -6.65 5.52 11.15
CA LEU A 148 -7.21 6.49 12.09
C LEU A 148 -8.72 6.68 11.89
N ALA A 149 -9.17 6.78 10.65
CA ALA A 149 -10.59 6.87 10.31
C ALA A 149 -11.39 5.62 10.72
N LEU A 150 -10.75 4.45 10.72
CA LEU A 150 -11.31 3.19 11.21
C LEU A 150 -11.23 3.06 12.76
N GLY A 151 -10.76 4.08 13.46
CA GLY A 151 -10.78 4.17 14.91
C GLY A 151 -9.48 3.75 15.63
N ASP A 152 -8.40 3.45 14.90
CA ASP A 152 -7.12 3.07 15.51
C ASP A 152 -6.36 4.31 16.02
N ARG A 153 -6.83 4.84 17.17
CA ARG A 153 -6.28 6.05 17.77
C ARG A 153 -4.82 5.97 18.20
N ARG A 154 -4.29 4.75 18.40
CA ARG A 154 -2.88 4.54 18.77
C ARG A 154 -1.94 5.07 17.67
N LEU A 155 -2.40 5.15 16.44
CA LEU A 155 -1.62 5.62 15.30
C LEU A 155 -1.58 7.15 15.16
N LEU A 156 -2.29 7.94 15.99
CA LEU A 156 -2.31 9.40 15.83
C LEU A 156 -0.91 10.01 15.94
N GLY A 157 -0.22 9.79 17.04
CA GLY A 157 1.15 10.30 17.24
C GLY A 157 2.13 9.81 16.16
N PRO A 158 2.22 8.49 15.88
CA PRO A 158 3.02 7.96 14.76
C PRO A 158 2.69 8.61 13.41
N THR A 159 1.41 8.82 13.10
CA THR A 159 1.00 9.47 11.84
C THR A 159 1.48 10.91 11.77
N ILE A 160 1.32 11.67 12.85
CA ILE A 160 1.83 13.07 12.94
C ILE A 160 3.34 13.10 12.72
N ALA A 161 4.08 12.23 13.41
CA ALA A 161 5.53 12.15 13.28
C ALA A 161 5.96 11.82 11.84
N PHE A 162 5.31 10.85 11.21
CA PHE A 162 5.60 10.46 9.83
C PHE A 162 5.28 11.58 8.83
N VAL A 163 4.09 12.20 8.93
CA VAL A 163 3.69 13.32 8.04
C VAL A 163 4.60 14.53 8.25
N ALA A 164 5.04 14.80 9.49
CA ALA A 164 6.01 15.86 9.76
C ALA A 164 7.37 15.60 9.11
N ASP A 165 7.82 14.34 9.07
CA ASP A 165 9.04 13.98 8.33
C ASP A 165 8.87 14.19 6.82
N VAL A 166 7.74 13.78 6.25
CA VAL A 166 7.43 14.00 4.82
C VAL A 166 7.39 15.51 4.50
N ALA A 167 6.77 16.31 5.37
CA ALA A 167 6.70 17.76 5.20
C ALA A 167 8.08 18.44 5.22
N ARG A 168 9.02 17.93 6.03
CA ARG A 168 10.41 18.43 6.06
C ARG A 168 11.19 18.06 4.77
N ARG A 169 10.98 16.87 4.26
CA ARG A 169 11.64 16.38 3.03
C ARG A 169 11.12 17.06 1.77
N HIS A 170 9.84 17.39 1.76
CA HIS A 170 9.11 17.96 0.63
C HIS A 170 8.44 19.28 1.01
N PRO A 171 9.22 20.34 1.36
CA PRO A 171 8.66 21.59 1.91
C PRO A 171 7.76 22.35 0.92
N GLY A 172 7.92 22.12 -0.38
CA GLY A 172 7.11 22.76 -1.43
C GLY A 172 5.73 22.13 -1.64
N VAL A 173 5.40 21.03 -0.93
CA VAL A 173 4.14 20.31 -1.13
C VAL A 173 3.09 20.76 -0.10
N GLY A 174 2.31 21.79 -0.45
CA GLY A 174 1.30 22.39 0.44
C GLY A 174 0.29 21.38 1.00
N ALA A 175 -0.13 20.42 0.19
CA ALA A 175 -1.08 19.38 0.63
C ALA A 175 -0.57 18.55 1.83
N VAL A 176 0.73 18.29 1.94
CA VAL A 176 1.32 17.60 3.09
C VAL A 176 1.28 18.47 4.34
N GLN A 177 1.55 19.78 4.18
CA GLN A 177 1.46 20.75 5.28
C GLN A 177 0.03 20.87 5.82
N ASP A 178 -0.96 20.83 4.91
CA ASP A 178 -2.38 20.87 5.29
C ASP A 178 -2.78 19.64 6.10
N VAL A 179 -2.38 18.44 5.66
CA VAL A 179 -2.61 17.19 6.40
C VAL A 179 -1.97 17.25 7.78
N LEU A 180 -0.72 17.73 7.87
CA LEU A 180 -0.03 17.86 9.18
C LEU A 180 -0.78 18.80 10.13
N ARG A 181 -1.27 19.92 9.60
CA ARG A 181 -2.04 20.90 10.37
C ARG A 181 -3.35 20.33 10.91
N GLN A 182 -4.07 19.59 10.05
CA GLN A 182 -5.31 18.90 10.44
C GLN A 182 -5.07 17.86 11.53
N LEU A 183 -4.03 17.02 11.38
CA LEU A 183 -3.69 15.99 12.38
C LEU A 183 -3.35 16.58 13.74
N ARG A 184 -2.59 17.68 13.78
CA ARG A 184 -2.25 18.37 15.04
C ARG A 184 -3.47 18.97 15.74
N GLY A 185 -4.51 19.28 15.01
CA GLY A 185 -5.79 19.71 15.57
C GLY A 185 -6.61 18.59 16.22
N LEU A 186 -6.18 17.33 16.11
CA LEU A 186 -6.83 16.15 16.71
C LEU A 186 -6.17 15.71 18.03
N GLU A 187 -5.01 16.29 18.39
CA GLU A 187 -4.33 16.07 19.68
C GLU A 187 -5.10 16.78 20.81
#